data_4e66e4116de8085580cfe9e2c7fc5c1c
#
_entry.id   4e66e4116de8085580cfe9e2c7fc5c1c
#
_cell.length_a   1.000
_cell.length_b   1.000
_cell.length_c   1.000
_cell.angle_alpha   90.00
_cell.angle_beta   90.00
_cell.angle_gamma   90.00
#
_symmetry.space_group_name_H-M   'P 1'
#
loop_
_entity.id
_entity.type
_entity.pdbx_description
1 polymer ?
#
loop_
_entity_poly.entity_id
_entity_poly.type
_entity_poly.pdbx_seq_one_letter_code
_entity_poly.pdbx_strand_id
1 'polypeptide(L)'
;VTVIVVSHSSEEFVDFCDSLVILENGEIICNDTPYNAKNNASLLPYFPICTRLFDERPLNIKSAVSLADKLKEKPLENRNENKSEVCVNLKNITFAYNKNQKDILSCLDFKAYKAQINCIIGANGSGKTTLLKVIAGIKKQYSGKSKILGKCSYMPQNVKYLFTKDLVSEEIDAQTAEKLGIADCLNQHPFDLSGGQAQKLAFGILLEQDADILLLDEPTKAFDEFSKNDLKSLLFELK
;
A
#
# COMPACT_ATOMS: atom_id res chain seq x y z
N VAL A 1 -4.10 -9.52 -9.48
CA VAL A 1 -2.93 -9.06 -8.70
C VAL A 1 -3.36 -8.78 -7.26
N THR A 2 -2.49 -9.08 -6.28
CA THR A 2 -2.64 -8.67 -4.88
C THR A 2 -1.74 -7.46 -4.64
N VAL A 3 -2.27 -6.39 -4.07
CA VAL A 3 -1.51 -5.17 -3.79
C VAL A 3 -1.37 -4.96 -2.29
N ILE A 4 -0.16 -4.69 -1.82
CA ILE A 4 0.14 -4.30 -0.44
C ILE A 4 0.76 -2.91 -0.46
N VAL A 5 0.05 -1.94 0.13
CA VAL A 5 0.45 -0.54 0.20
C VAL A 5 0.89 -0.19 1.61
N VAL A 6 1.97 0.54 1.74
CA VAL A 6 2.40 1.14 3.00
C VAL A 6 2.27 2.65 2.91
N SER A 7 1.61 3.25 3.90
CA SER A 7 1.50 4.71 4.05
C SER A 7 1.60 5.10 5.52
N HIS A 8 1.98 6.33 5.78
CA HIS A 8 1.92 6.94 7.13
C HIS A 8 0.56 7.61 7.39
N SER A 9 -0.25 7.80 6.34
CA SER A 9 -1.61 8.36 6.40
C SER A 9 -2.61 7.36 5.86
N SER A 10 -3.72 7.20 6.55
CA SER A 10 -4.83 6.38 6.10
C SER A 10 -5.75 7.09 5.08
N GLU A 11 -5.65 8.43 4.97
CA GLU A 11 -6.58 9.24 4.18
C GLU A 11 -6.65 8.85 2.70
N GLU A 12 -5.54 8.32 2.17
CA GLU A 12 -5.40 8.01 0.76
C GLU A 12 -5.98 6.65 0.37
N PHE A 13 -6.02 5.69 1.28
CA PHE A 13 -6.29 4.30 0.93
C PHE A 13 -7.43 3.65 1.75
N VAL A 14 -7.74 4.20 2.93
CA VAL A 14 -8.64 3.55 3.89
C VAL A 14 -10.07 3.35 3.37
N ASP A 15 -10.51 4.19 2.44
CA ASP A 15 -11.87 4.13 1.88
C ASP A 15 -12.05 3.05 0.80
N PHE A 16 -10.96 2.48 0.27
CA PHE A 16 -11.04 1.51 -0.81
C PHE A 16 -10.19 0.24 -0.61
N CYS A 17 -9.30 0.17 0.39
CA CYS A 17 -8.58 -1.07 0.68
C CYS A 17 -9.52 -2.14 1.28
N ASP A 18 -9.20 -3.39 1.01
CA ASP A 18 -9.97 -4.53 1.52
C ASP A 18 -9.56 -4.90 2.95
N SER A 19 -8.28 -4.71 3.27
CA SER A 19 -7.70 -4.99 4.59
C SER A 19 -6.83 -3.83 5.05
N LEU A 20 -6.95 -3.48 6.31
CA LEU A 20 -6.18 -2.44 6.99
C LEU A 20 -5.32 -3.09 8.07
N VAL A 21 -4.01 -2.87 8.00
CA VAL A 21 -3.07 -3.29 9.02
C VAL A 21 -2.43 -2.06 9.65
N ILE A 22 -2.55 -1.91 10.95
CA ILE A 22 -1.93 -0.82 11.71
C ILE A 22 -0.74 -1.39 12.48
N LEU A 23 0.44 -0.79 12.24
CA LEU A 23 1.69 -1.15 12.86
C LEU A 23 2.12 -0.09 13.88
N GLU A 24 2.45 -0.52 15.08
CA GLU A 24 3.01 0.34 16.13
C GLU A 24 4.14 -0.40 16.86
N ASN A 25 5.29 0.25 17.02
CA ASN A 25 6.46 -0.32 17.70
C ASN A 25 6.89 -1.73 17.21
N GLY A 26 6.66 -2.05 15.94
CA GLY A 26 7.01 -3.33 15.33
C GLY A 26 5.97 -4.44 15.52
N GLU A 27 4.83 -4.12 16.13
CA GLU A 27 3.72 -5.05 16.37
C GLU A 27 2.48 -4.64 15.56
N ILE A 28 1.67 -5.62 15.16
CA ILE A 28 0.37 -5.36 14.55
C ILE A 28 -0.65 -5.13 15.68
N ILE A 29 -1.18 -3.91 15.76
CA ILE A 29 -2.25 -3.56 16.71
C ILE A 29 -3.64 -3.66 16.09
N CYS A 30 -3.75 -3.74 14.76
CA CYS A 30 -4.98 -3.98 14.03
C CYS A 30 -4.70 -4.73 12.72
N ASN A 31 -5.54 -5.72 12.42
CA ASN A 31 -5.57 -6.40 11.11
C ASN A 31 -7.03 -6.78 10.84
N ASP A 32 -7.77 -5.87 10.19
CA ASP A 32 -9.20 -6.02 9.93
C ASP A 32 -9.59 -5.20 8.70
N THR A 33 -10.86 -5.27 8.30
CA THR A 33 -11.40 -4.36 7.30
C THR A 33 -11.45 -2.94 7.85
N PRO A 34 -11.26 -1.88 7.03
CA PRO A 34 -11.40 -0.49 7.49
C PRO A 34 -12.76 -0.21 8.14
N TYR A 35 -13.79 -0.89 7.65
CA TYR A 35 -15.16 -0.74 8.16
C TYR A 35 -15.31 -1.23 9.60
N ASN A 36 -14.71 -2.35 9.96
CA ASN A 36 -14.71 -2.89 11.32
C ASN A 36 -13.76 -2.08 12.22
N ALA A 37 -12.54 -1.84 11.75
CA ALA A 37 -11.49 -1.17 12.51
C ALA A 37 -11.89 0.25 12.96
N LYS A 38 -12.63 1.02 12.13
CA LYS A 38 -13.11 2.36 12.50
C LYS A 38 -14.01 2.39 13.72
N ASN A 39 -14.65 1.28 14.09
CA ASN A 39 -15.53 1.19 15.25
C ASN A 39 -14.77 1.06 16.57
N ASN A 40 -13.48 0.73 16.53
CA ASN A 40 -12.64 0.69 17.71
C ASN A 40 -12.09 2.09 18.04
N ALA A 41 -12.48 2.64 19.18
CA ALA A 41 -12.12 3.99 19.59
C ALA A 41 -10.60 4.18 19.75
N SER A 42 -9.85 3.14 20.17
CA SER A 42 -8.39 3.22 20.32
C SER A 42 -7.66 3.35 18.99
N LEU A 43 -8.28 2.96 17.88
CA LEU A 43 -7.69 3.02 16.54
C LEU A 43 -8.04 4.32 15.79
N LEU A 44 -8.96 5.13 16.29
CA LEU A 44 -9.38 6.38 15.66
C LEU A 44 -8.23 7.36 15.35
N PRO A 45 -7.15 7.48 16.13
CA PRO A 45 -6.02 8.34 15.80
C PRO A 45 -5.36 8.01 14.44
N TYR A 46 -5.50 6.78 13.96
CA TYR A 46 -4.95 6.31 12.69
C TYR A 46 -5.89 6.54 11.49
N PHE A 47 -7.13 6.94 11.74
CA PHE A 47 -8.14 7.19 10.72
C PHE A 47 -8.19 8.65 10.27
N PRO A 48 -8.76 8.95 9.08
CA PRO A 48 -8.99 10.32 8.60
C PRO A 48 -9.71 11.18 9.61
N ILE A 49 -9.49 12.48 9.55
CA ILE A 49 -10.16 13.46 10.41
C ILE A 49 -11.69 13.31 10.35
N CYS A 50 -12.25 13.11 9.15
CA CYS A 50 -13.69 12.90 8.99
C CYS A 50 -14.22 11.70 9.77
N THR A 51 -13.47 10.60 9.85
CA THR A 51 -13.84 9.42 10.66
C THR A 51 -13.91 9.73 12.16
N ARG A 52 -13.05 10.65 12.61
CA ARG A 52 -12.98 11.04 14.02
C ARG A 52 -14.03 12.07 14.43
N LEU A 53 -14.51 12.87 13.47
CA LEU A 53 -15.43 13.98 13.73
C LEU A 53 -16.90 13.60 13.70
N PHE A 54 -17.26 12.51 13.01
CA PHE A 54 -18.65 12.08 12.85
C PHE A 54 -18.92 10.77 13.58
N ASP A 55 -20.07 10.66 14.23
CA ASP A 55 -20.48 9.43 14.93
C ASP A 55 -20.62 8.24 13.97
N GLU A 56 -21.04 8.50 12.72
CA GLU A 56 -21.14 7.51 11.65
C GLU A 56 -19.78 7.04 11.12
N ARG A 57 -18.70 7.72 11.54
CA ARG A 57 -17.31 7.40 11.21
C ARG A 57 -17.08 7.15 9.71
N PRO A 58 -17.34 8.16 8.84
CA PRO A 58 -17.09 8.03 7.41
C PRO A 58 -15.60 7.85 7.14
N LEU A 59 -15.25 7.02 6.13
CA LEU A 59 -13.84 6.72 5.83
C LEU A 59 -13.20 7.73 4.88
N ASN A 60 -13.98 8.64 4.28
CA ASN A 60 -13.49 9.69 3.40
C ASN A 60 -14.32 10.98 3.50
N ILE A 61 -13.74 12.08 3.04
CA ILE A 61 -14.36 13.42 3.06
C ILE A 61 -15.67 13.45 2.27
N LYS A 62 -15.74 12.78 1.13
CA LYS A 62 -16.94 12.76 0.29
C LYS A 62 -18.12 12.12 1.02
N SER A 63 -17.89 11.03 1.73
CA SER A 63 -18.91 10.39 2.58
C SER A 63 -19.27 11.27 3.77
N ALA A 64 -18.33 11.99 4.35
CA ALA A 64 -18.58 12.94 5.43
C ALA A 64 -19.45 14.12 4.97
N VAL A 65 -19.18 14.69 3.80
CA VAL A 65 -19.98 15.78 3.21
C VAL A 65 -21.41 15.30 2.92
N SER A 66 -21.58 14.08 2.39
CA SER A 66 -22.91 13.52 2.13
C SER A 66 -23.71 13.23 3.40
N LEU A 67 -23.03 12.99 4.52
CA LEU A 67 -23.67 12.88 5.84
C LEU A 67 -24.07 14.27 6.38
N ALA A 68 -23.27 15.30 6.14
CA ALA A 68 -23.63 16.66 6.50
C ALA A 68 -24.87 17.19 5.76
N ASP A 69 -25.03 16.81 4.48
CA ASP A 69 -26.14 17.26 3.63
C ASP A 69 -27.40 16.35 3.70
N LYS A 70 -27.24 15.09 4.07
CA LYS A 70 -28.32 14.09 4.08
C LYS A 70 -28.16 13.14 5.25
N LEU A 71 -28.79 13.42 6.36
CA LEU A 71 -29.10 12.47 7.44
C LEU A 71 -30.07 11.37 6.94
N LYS A 72 -29.79 10.74 5.80
CA LYS A 72 -30.57 9.59 5.29
C LYS A 72 -29.63 8.43 4.99
N GLU A 73 -29.85 7.39 5.77
CA GLU A 73 -29.20 6.09 5.75
C GLU A 73 -29.04 5.47 4.35
N LYS A 74 -27.79 5.10 4.01
CA LYS A 74 -27.54 3.92 3.17
C LYS A 74 -26.48 3.08 3.85
N PRO A 75 -26.76 1.79 4.12
CA PRO A 75 -25.72 0.88 4.61
C PRO A 75 -24.61 0.77 3.56
N LEU A 76 -23.36 0.95 4.00
CA LEU A 76 -22.21 0.61 3.17
C LEU A 76 -22.25 -0.91 2.95
N GLU A 77 -22.28 -1.32 1.69
CA GLU A 77 -22.24 -2.74 1.33
C GLU A 77 -21.00 -3.39 1.96
N ASN A 78 -21.23 -4.41 2.79
CA ASN A 78 -20.17 -5.29 3.22
C ASN A 78 -19.50 -5.87 1.97
N ARG A 79 -18.24 -5.50 1.71
CA ARG A 79 -17.43 -6.19 0.71
C ARG A 79 -17.27 -7.61 1.23
N ASN A 80 -17.97 -8.54 0.56
CA ASN A 80 -18.04 -9.95 0.93
C ASN A 80 -16.64 -10.48 1.21
N GLU A 81 -16.50 -11.23 2.31
CA GLU A 81 -15.38 -12.13 2.58
C GLU A 81 -15.35 -13.22 1.49
N ASN A 82 -14.89 -12.88 0.31
CA ASN A 82 -14.52 -13.89 -0.66
C ASN A 82 -13.38 -14.69 -0.03
N LYS A 83 -13.54 -15.99 0.08
CA LYS A 83 -12.52 -16.96 0.51
C LYS A 83 -11.41 -17.02 -0.57
N SER A 84 -10.68 -15.91 -0.75
CA SER A 84 -9.55 -15.84 -1.65
C SER A 84 -8.39 -16.66 -1.10
N GLU A 85 -7.58 -17.22 -1.98
CA GLU A 85 -6.39 -17.99 -1.60
C GLU A 85 -5.37 -17.09 -0.90
N VAL A 86 -4.77 -17.56 0.21
CA VAL A 86 -3.71 -16.84 0.92
C VAL A 86 -2.45 -16.79 0.06
N CYS A 87 -1.99 -15.60 -0.33
CA CYS A 87 -0.75 -15.42 -1.09
C CYS A 87 0.45 -15.02 -0.20
N VAL A 88 0.21 -14.33 0.92
CA VAL A 88 1.23 -14.01 1.92
C VAL A 88 0.79 -14.58 3.27
N ASN A 89 1.65 -15.37 3.92
CA ASN A 89 1.40 -15.90 5.24
C ASN A 89 2.69 -15.83 6.07
N LEU A 90 2.71 -14.88 7.00
CA LEU A 90 3.77 -14.67 7.97
C LEU A 90 3.30 -15.12 9.34
N LYS A 91 4.14 -15.88 10.07
CA LYS A 91 3.84 -16.37 11.43
C LYS A 91 5.02 -16.14 12.35
N ASN A 92 4.79 -15.45 13.46
CA ASN A 92 5.78 -15.14 14.51
C ASN A 92 7.06 -14.53 13.91
N ILE A 93 6.93 -13.63 12.94
CA ILE A 93 8.08 -12.99 12.28
C ILE A 93 8.75 -12.05 13.26
N THR A 94 10.04 -12.29 13.50
CA THR A 94 10.89 -11.39 14.28
C THR A 94 12.09 -10.98 13.45
N PHE A 95 12.36 -9.66 13.42
CA PHE A 95 13.44 -9.08 12.62
C PHE A 95 14.10 -7.89 13.33
N ALA A 96 15.42 -7.87 13.31
CA ALA A 96 16.27 -6.72 13.62
C ALA A 96 17.37 -6.58 12.56
N TYR A 97 17.84 -5.35 12.29
CA TYR A 97 18.96 -5.14 11.37
C TYR A 97 20.29 -5.63 11.92
N ASN A 98 20.47 -5.56 13.25
CA ASN A 98 21.64 -6.08 13.95
C ASN A 98 21.18 -6.89 15.18
N LYS A 99 21.90 -7.97 15.49
CA LYS A 99 21.59 -8.89 16.60
C LYS A 99 21.52 -8.24 17.99
N ASN A 100 22.17 -7.08 18.15
CA ASN A 100 22.26 -6.36 19.43
C ASN A 100 21.29 -5.16 19.51
N GLN A 101 20.42 -4.98 18.53
CA GLN A 101 19.43 -3.91 18.49
C GLN A 101 18.04 -4.44 18.85
N LYS A 102 17.17 -3.53 19.28
CA LYS A 102 15.74 -3.82 19.50
C LYS A 102 15.12 -4.36 18.22
N ASP A 103 14.25 -5.35 18.35
CA ASP A 103 13.48 -5.89 17.25
C ASP A 103 12.64 -4.81 16.61
N ILE A 104 12.67 -4.75 15.27
CA ILE A 104 11.83 -3.84 14.47
C ILE A 104 10.49 -4.52 14.16
N LEU A 105 10.51 -5.85 13.96
CA LEU A 105 9.32 -6.68 13.89
C LEU A 105 9.40 -7.68 15.05
N SER A 106 8.36 -7.75 15.88
CA SER A 106 8.33 -8.57 17.09
C SER A 106 7.15 -9.53 17.03
N CYS A 107 7.43 -10.83 16.82
CA CYS A 107 6.44 -11.92 16.78
C CYS A 107 5.22 -11.61 15.88
N LEU A 108 5.45 -10.98 14.73
CA LEU A 108 4.42 -10.46 13.86
C LEU A 108 3.75 -11.57 13.04
N ASP A 109 2.42 -11.62 13.09
CA ASP A 109 1.58 -12.44 12.22
C ASP A 109 0.88 -11.57 11.19
N PHE A 110 0.95 -11.96 9.90
CA PHE A 110 0.27 -11.24 8.83
C PHE A 110 -0.16 -12.19 7.72
N LYS A 111 -1.34 -11.95 7.15
CA LYS A 111 -1.84 -12.65 5.96
C LYS A 111 -2.37 -11.67 4.95
N ALA A 112 -2.07 -11.92 3.66
CA ALA A 112 -2.73 -11.27 2.54
C ALA A 112 -3.29 -12.34 1.59
N TYR A 113 -4.37 -11.99 0.91
CA TYR A 113 -5.10 -12.89 0.02
C TYR A 113 -5.02 -12.39 -1.41
N LYS A 114 -5.17 -13.30 -2.39
CA LYS A 114 -5.19 -12.94 -3.82
C LYS A 114 -6.32 -11.97 -4.13
N ALA A 115 -6.08 -11.11 -5.11
CA ALA A 115 -7.03 -10.10 -5.58
C ALA A 115 -7.56 -9.18 -4.46
N GLN A 116 -6.68 -8.81 -3.51
CA GLN A 116 -6.99 -7.84 -2.45
C GLN A 116 -5.96 -6.71 -2.39
N ILE A 117 -6.45 -5.53 -2.06
CA ILE A 117 -5.62 -4.36 -1.72
C ILE A 117 -5.53 -4.29 -0.20
N ASN A 118 -4.32 -4.48 0.34
CA ASN A 118 -4.04 -4.42 1.77
C ASN A 118 -3.27 -3.14 2.09
N CYS A 119 -3.79 -2.29 2.96
CA CYS A 119 -3.13 -1.06 3.40
C CYS A 119 -2.49 -1.28 4.78
N ILE A 120 -1.16 -1.03 4.87
CA ILE A 120 -0.41 -1.08 6.12
C ILE A 120 -0.13 0.34 6.56
N ILE A 121 -0.68 0.77 7.69
CA ILE A 121 -0.48 2.10 8.26
C ILE A 121 0.24 2.03 9.62
N GLY A 122 0.84 3.13 10.04
CA GLY A 122 1.57 3.22 11.31
C GLY A 122 2.53 4.41 11.32
N ALA A 123 3.02 4.81 12.50
CA ALA A 123 3.96 5.89 12.67
C ALA A 123 5.30 5.64 11.95
N ASN A 124 6.10 6.71 11.75
CA ASN A 124 7.45 6.55 11.23
C ASN A 124 8.29 5.69 12.19
N GLY A 125 9.04 4.74 11.62
CA GLY A 125 9.84 3.78 12.39
C GLY A 125 9.08 2.56 12.93
N SER A 126 7.77 2.41 12.67
CA SER A 126 6.97 1.26 13.13
C SER A 126 7.28 -0.07 12.43
N GLY A 127 8.16 -0.09 11.42
CA GLY A 127 8.57 -1.33 10.74
C GLY A 127 7.88 -1.61 9.40
N LYS A 128 7.03 -0.70 8.87
CA LYS A 128 6.28 -0.88 7.60
C LYS A 128 7.18 -1.27 6.42
N THR A 129 8.17 -0.45 6.12
CA THR A 129 9.17 -0.71 5.05
C THR A 129 9.93 -2.01 5.29
N THR A 130 10.23 -2.33 6.56
CA THR A 130 10.91 -3.57 6.94
C THR A 130 10.02 -4.78 6.66
N LEU A 131 8.73 -4.69 6.98
CA LEU A 131 7.76 -5.74 6.69
C LEU A 131 7.66 -5.99 5.18
N LEU A 132 7.53 -4.95 4.35
CA LEU A 132 7.54 -5.10 2.90
C LEU A 132 8.82 -5.75 2.38
N LYS A 133 10.00 -5.36 2.91
CA LYS A 133 11.29 -5.97 2.53
C LYS A 133 11.39 -7.44 2.94
N VAL A 134 10.75 -7.83 4.04
CA VAL A 134 10.67 -9.25 4.45
C VAL A 134 9.74 -10.02 3.51
N ILE A 135 8.58 -9.47 3.14
CA ILE A 135 7.66 -10.08 2.17
C ILE A 135 8.34 -10.21 0.80
N ALA A 136 9.02 -9.16 0.32
CA ALA A 136 9.77 -9.17 -0.94
C ALA A 136 10.99 -10.12 -0.95
N GLY A 137 11.36 -10.72 0.19
CA GLY A 137 12.55 -11.57 0.30
C GLY A 137 13.89 -10.80 0.29
N ILE A 138 13.85 -9.45 0.29
CA ILE A 138 15.04 -8.58 0.33
C ILE A 138 15.74 -8.67 1.70
N LYS A 139 14.95 -8.87 2.75
CA LYS A 139 15.45 -9.10 4.10
C LYS A 139 14.89 -10.42 4.64
N LYS A 140 15.74 -11.16 5.36
CA LYS A 140 15.36 -12.43 5.95
C LYS A 140 15.17 -12.26 7.46
N GLN A 141 14.01 -12.65 7.95
CA GLN A 141 13.72 -12.71 9.39
C GLN A 141 14.66 -13.71 10.10
N TYR A 142 14.96 -13.46 11.36
CA TYR A 142 15.76 -14.40 12.14
C TYR A 142 14.91 -15.41 12.91
N SER A 143 13.60 -15.13 13.09
CA SER A 143 12.64 -16.05 13.70
C SER A 143 11.30 -16.00 12.96
N GLY A 144 10.51 -17.05 13.11
CA GLY A 144 9.21 -17.18 12.47
C GLY A 144 9.24 -17.90 11.12
N LYS A 145 8.06 -18.03 10.50
CA LYS A 145 7.86 -18.70 9.20
C LYS A 145 7.21 -17.75 8.23
N SER A 146 7.82 -17.60 7.04
CA SER A 146 7.31 -16.83 5.92
C SER A 146 6.97 -17.79 4.77
N LYS A 147 5.74 -17.70 4.24
CA LYS A 147 5.30 -18.41 3.03
C LYS A 147 4.67 -17.40 2.10
N ILE A 148 5.32 -17.18 0.95
CA ILE A 148 4.87 -16.28 -0.11
C ILE A 148 4.57 -17.13 -1.33
N LEU A 149 3.37 -16.96 -1.90
CA LEU A 149 2.91 -17.68 -3.09
C LEU A 149 2.72 -16.69 -4.23
N GLY A 150 3.64 -16.71 -5.17
CA GLY A 150 3.69 -15.82 -6.33
C GLY A 150 4.93 -14.96 -6.37
N LYS A 151 5.08 -14.27 -7.50
CA LYS A 151 6.17 -13.34 -7.78
C LYS A 151 5.86 -11.97 -7.18
N CYS A 152 6.78 -11.44 -6.38
CA CYS A 152 6.67 -10.11 -5.79
C CYS A 152 7.42 -9.08 -6.63
N SER A 153 6.80 -7.92 -6.87
CA SER A 153 7.47 -6.69 -7.29
C SER A 153 7.41 -5.67 -6.18
N TYR A 154 8.53 -5.00 -5.91
CA TYR A 154 8.67 -4.06 -4.79
C TYR A 154 9.05 -2.66 -5.28
N MET A 155 8.21 -1.68 -4.99
CA MET A 155 8.49 -0.27 -5.18
C MET A 155 9.03 0.34 -3.88
N PRO A 156 10.30 0.75 -3.83
CA PRO A 156 10.88 1.39 -2.65
C PRO A 156 10.40 2.84 -2.54
N GLN A 157 10.47 3.41 -1.33
CA GLN A 157 10.16 4.82 -1.07
C GLN A 157 10.96 5.79 -1.96
N ASN A 158 12.24 5.49 -2.23
CA ASN A 158 13.02 6.19 -3.25
C ASN A 158 12.97 5.38 -4.55
N VAL A 159 12.09 5.77 -5.45
CA VAL A 159 11.83 5.08 -6.72
C VAL A 159 13.02 5.08 -7.67
N LYS A 160 13.96 6.02 -7.52
CA LYS A 160 15.15 6.10 -8.36
C LYS A 160 16.06 4.87 -8.25
N TYR A 161 15.90 4.06 -7.21
CA TYR A 161 16.61 2.76 -7.09
C TYR A 161 16.14 1.69 -8.08
N LEU A 162 15.01 1.90 -8.75
CA LEU A 162 14.49 0.99 -9.77
C LEU A 162 15.06 1.30 -11.18
N PHE A 163 15.55 2.53 -11.39
CA PHE A 163 16.00 2.99 -12.70
C PHE A 163 17.38 2.41 -13.03
N THR A 164 17.44 1.69 -14.13
CA THR A 164 18.62 0.94 -14.57
C THR A 164 19.09 1.31 -15.98
N LYS A 165 18.26 2.05 -16.72
CA LYS A 165 18.46 2.41 -18.12
C LYS A 165 18.73 3.90 -18.30
N ASP A 166 19.22 4.26 -19.47
CA ASP A 166 19.53 5.65 -19.81
C ASP A 166 18.29 6.42 -20.34
N LEU A 167 17.32 5.70 -20.91
CA LEU A 167 16.08 6.30 -21.42
C LEU A 167 14.85 5.66 -20.77
N VAL A 168 13.79 6.46 -20.59
CA VAL A 168 12.48 5.97 -20.12
C VAL A 168 11.92 4.89 -21.06
N SER A 169 12.11 5.05 -22.38
CA SER A 169 11.68 4.06 -23.39
C SER A 169 12.39 2.71 -23.31
N GLU A 170 13.49 2.61 -22.56
CA GLU A 170 14.21 1.37 -22.31
C GLU A 170 13.78 0.72 -20.98
N GLU A 171 13.15 1.48 -20.10
CA GLU A 171 12.61 1.00 -18.82
C GLU A 171 11.19 0.45 -18.95
N ILE A 172 10.34 1.06 -19.81
CA ILE A 172 8.95 0.67 -20.04
C ILE A 172 8.58 0.83 -21.52
N ASP A 173 7.59 0.06 -21.97
CA ASP A 173 7.08 0.19 -23.32
C ASP A 173 6.21 1.45 -23.52
N ALA A 174 5.97 1.82 -24.80
CA ALA A 174 5.22 3.01 -25.15
C ALA A 174 3.74 2.93 -24.69
N GLN A 175 3.14 1.74 -24.67
CA GLN A 175 1.75 1.55 -24.26
C GLN A 175 1.60 1.77 -22.75
N THR A 176 2.52 1.25 -21.96
CA THR A 176 2.60 1.49 -20.52
C THR A 176 2.83 2.98 -20.22
N ALA A 177 3.73 3.64 -20.98
CA ALA A 177 3.98 5.07 -20.84
C ALA A 177 2.74 5.93 -21.14
N GLU A 178 1.99 5.58 -22.18
CA GLU A 178 0.73 6.25 -22.52
C GLU A 178 -0.32 6.06 -21.44
N LYS A 179 -0.53 4.83 -20.97
CA LYS A 179 -1.46 4.49 -19.88
C LYS A 179 -1.17 5.29 -18.60
N LEU A 180 0.11 5.55 -18.31
CA LEU A 180 0.55 6.30 -17.12
C LEU A 180 0.63 7.82 -17.36
N GLY A 181 0.39 8.30 -18.58
CA GLY A 181 0.46 9.71 -18.93
C GLY A 181 1.88 10.29 -18.84
N ILE A 182 2.89 9.52 -19.26
CA ILE A 182 4.30 9.92 -19.34
C ILE A 182 4.93 9.61 -20.70
N ALA A 183 4.11 9.46 -21.75
CA ALA A 183 4.58 9.19 -23.10
C ALA A 183 5.55 10.26 -23.63
N ASP A 184 5.33 11.53 -23.26
CA ASP A 184 6.19 12.65 -23.63
C ASP A 184 7.60 12.56 -23.00
N CYS A 185 7.80 11.69 -22.03
CA CYS A 185 9.06 11.50 -21.31
C CYS A 185 9.92 10.37 -21.88
N LEU A 186 9.45 9.60 -22.89
CA LEU A 186 10.11 8.40 -23.39
C LEU A 186 11.60 8.61 -23.80
N ASN A 187 11.93 9.79 -24.32
CA ASN A 187 13.30 10.15 -24.74
C ASN A 187 14.10 10.87 -23.66
N GLN A 188 13.60 10.96 -22.42
CA GLN A 188 14.28 11.60 -21.32
C GLN A 188 15.05 10.56 -20.50
N HIS A 189 16.11 11.02 -19.82
CA HIS A 189 16.79 10.20 -18.83
C HIS A 189 15.92 10.05 -17.57
N PRO A 190 15.74 8.85 -16.98
CA PRO A 190 14.87 8.62 -15.83
C PRO A 190 15.14 9.53 -14.61
N PHE A 191 16.39 9.95 -14.42
CA PHE A 191 16.78 10.83 -13.31
C PHE A 191 16.41 12.31 -13.54
N ASP A 192 16.08 12.72 -14.77
CA ASP A 192 15.65 14.08 -15.11
C ASP A 192 14.14 14.29 -14.94
N LEU A 193 13.40 13.21 -14.68
CA LEU A 193 11.97 13.26 -14.46
C LEU A 193 11.60 14.02 -13.17
N SER A 194 10.47 14.73 -13.21
CA SER A 194 9.84 15.27 -12.00
C SER A 194 9.49 14.15 -11.01
N GLY A 195 9.30 14.49 -9.73
CA GLY A 195 8.96 13.49 -8.71
C GLY A 195 7.73 12.64 -9.06
N GLY A 196 6.67 13.27 -9.59
CA GLY A 196 5.46 12.56 -10.03
C GLY A 196 5.70 11.66 -11.25
N GLN A 197 6.44 12.14 -12.25
CA GLN A 197 6.81 11.34 -13.43
C GLN A 197 7.69 10.15 -13.06
N ALA A 198 8.67 10.36 -12.18
CA ALA A 198 9.53 9.29 -11.67
C ALA A 198 8.73 8.20 -10.91
N GLN A 199 7.71 8.63 -10.15
CA GLN A 199 6.81 7.70 -9.47
C GLN A 199 5.97 6.89 -10.47
N LYS A 200 5.43 7.53 -11.52
CA LYS A 200 4.69 6.88 -12.60
C LYS A 200 5.58 5.90 -13.37
N LEU A 201 6.81 6.28 -13.69
CA LEU A 201 7.79 5.39 -14.32
C LEU A 201 8.07 4.17 -13.46
N ALA A 202 8.34 4.36 -12.16
CA ALA A 202 8.54 3.26 -11.24
C ALA A 202 7.37 2.29 -11.21
N PHE A 203 6.14 2.83 -11.25
CA PHE A 203 4.94 2.02 -11.31
C PHE A 203 4.85 1.22 -12.63
N GLY A 204 5.18 1.84 -13.76
CA GLY A 204 5.28 1.16 -15.07
C GLY A 204 6.26 0.00 -15.05
N ILE A 205 7.45 0.20 -14.50
CA ILE A 205 8.46 -0.86 -14.34
C ILE A 205 7.90 -2.06 -13.55
N LEU A 206 7.12 -1.81 -12.49
CA LEU A 206 6.50 -2.88 -11.72
C LEU A 206 5.42 -3.63 -12.50
N LEU A 207 4.61 -2.91 -13.29
CA LEU A 207 3.56 -3.51 -14.12
C LEU A 207 4.14 -4.48 -15.16
N GLU A 208 5.26 -4.12 -15.80
CA GLU A 208 5.90 -4.96 -16.82
C GLU A 208 6.60 -6.19 -16.24
N GLN A 209 6.78 -6.25 -14.93
CA GLN A 209 7.38 -7.41 -14.28
C GLN A 209 6.45 -8.63 -14.17
N ASP A 210 5.17 -8.52 -14.55
CA ASP A 210 4.17 -9.60 -14.45
C ASP A 210 4.17 -10.25 -13.06
N ALA A 211 3.95 -9.43 -12.03
CA ALA A 211 3.97 -9.86 -10.65
C ALA A 211 2.58 -10.24 -10.13
N ASP A 212 2.52 -11.27 -9.30
CA ASP A 212 1.30 -11.67 -8.59
C ASP A 212 0.99 -10.76 -7.39
N ILE A 213 2.05 -10.17 -6.81
CA ILE A 213 1.99 -9.35 -5.60
C ILE A 213 2.78 -8.05 -5.81
N LEU A 214 2.08 -6.91 -5.73
CA LEU A 214 2.70 -5.58 -5.76
C LEU A 214 2.89 -5.07 -4.32
N LEU A 215 4.11 -4.72 -3.98
CA LEU A 215 4.51 -4.18 -2.69
C LEU A 215 4.92 -2.72 -2.88
N LEU A 216 4.10 -1.79 -2.39
CA LEU A 216 4.25 -0.35 -2.64
C LEU A 216 4.59 0.39 -1.33
N ASP A 217 5.76 0.98 -1.24
CA ASP A 217 6.24 1.72 -0.06
C ASP A 217 6.07 3.23 -0.28
N GLU A 218 5.04 3.83 0.33
CA GLU A 218 4.65 5.24 0.21
C GLU A 218 4.46 5.70 -1.26
N PRO A 219 3.62 5.02 -2.05
CA PRO A 219 3.54 5.23 -3.50
C PRO A 219 3.02 6.60 -3.92
N THR A 220 2.41 7.37 -3.01
CA THR A 220 1.76 8.66 -3.29
C THR A 220 2.58 9.86 -2.85
N LYS A 221 3.77 9.66 -2.30
CA LYS A 221 4.57 10.71 -1.67
C LYS A 221 4.89 11.92 -2.58
N ALA A 222 5.03 11.68 -3.89
CA ALA A 222 5.33 12.70 -4.89
C ALA A 222 4.14 13.05 -5.79
N PHE A 223 2.95 12.50 -5.52
CA PHE A 223 1.75 12.73 -6.33
C PHE A 223 0.93 13.90 -5.81
N ASP A 224 0.41 14.70 -6.76
CA ASP A 224 -0.71 15.60 -6.50
C ASP A 224 -2.03 14.81 -6.35
N GLU A 225 -3.12 15.49 -6.00
CA GLU A 225 -4.41 14.83 -5.80
C GLU A 225 -4.96 14.17 -7.08
N PHE A 226 -4.66 14.73 -8.26
CA PHE A 226 -5.09 14.17 -9.53
C PHE A 226 -4.37 12.84 -9.79
N SER A 227 -3.05 12.83 -9.67
CA SER A 227 -2.23 11.62 -9.84
C SER A 227 -2.55 10.53 -8.80
N LYS A 228 -3.02 10.90 -7.60
CA LYS A 228 -3.51 9.94 -6.59
C LYS A 228 -4.77 9.22 -7.05
N ASN A 229 -5.69 9.91 -7.69
CA ASN A 229 -6.91 9.31 -8.23
C ASN A 229 -6.61 8.37 -9.41
N ASP A 230 -5.64 8.72 -10.26
CA ASP A 230 -5.19 7.85 -11.35
C ASP A 230 -4.59 6.55 -10.82
N LEU A 231 -3.72 6.65 -9.79
CA LEU A 231 -3.16 5.46 -9.13
C LEU A 231 -4.26 4.59 -8.50
N LYS A 232 -5.24 5.21 -7.84
CA LYS A 232 -6.38 4.48 -7.27
C LYS A 232 -7.14 3.68 -8.34
N SER A 233 -7.47 4.31 -9.47
CA SER A 233 -8.16 3.65 -10.58
C SER A 233 -7.34 2.48 -11.13
N LEU A 234 -6.05 2.69 -11.33
CA LEU A 234 -5.12 1.67 -11.82
C LEU A 234 -5.01 0.47 -10.86
N LEU A 235 -4.94 0.71 -9.54
CA LEU A 235 -4.91 -0.37 -8.55
C LEU A 235 -6.21 -1.20 -8.53
N PHE A 236 -7.36 -0.56 -8.82
CA PHE A 236 -8.63 -1.28 -8.96
C PHE A 236 -8.69 -2.14 -10.24
N GLU A 237 -8.12 -1.69 -11.34
CA GLU A 237 -8.03 -2.47 -12.58
C GLU A 237 -7.14 -3.71 -12.43
N LEU A 238 -6.09 -3.63 -11.59
CA LEU A 238 -5.14 -4.71 -11.36
C LEU A 238 -5.67 -5.78 -10.38
N LYS A 239 -6.67 -5.45 -9.60
CA LYS A 239 -7.30 -6.34 -8.63
C LYS A 239 -8.17 -7.39 -9.31
#